data_fbfe50582273a79661fd4ac762a5a019
#
_entry.id   fbfe50582273a79661fd4ac762a5a019
#
_cell.length_a   1.000
_cell.length_b   1.000
_cell.length_c   1.000
_cell.angle_alpha   90.00
_cell.angle_beta   90.00
_cell.angle_gamma   90.00
#
_symmetry.space_group_name_H-M   'P 1'
#
loop_
_entity.id
_entity.type
_entity.pdbx_description
1 polymer ?
#
loop_
_entity_poly.entity_id
_entity_poly.type
_entity_poly.pdbx_seq_one_letter_code
_entity_poly.pdbx_strand_id
1 'polypeptide(L)'
;MDLGLKGKSALVTGGSKGIGLAIAELFAAEGANVAICARNADEVGNVVKGLSAKGVKSWGRAVDVADPDALKGWIDGAAAELGGIDTIVCNVSALAVGDTAETWEKSFRTDMMHTVNSVAAALPYLEKSKSASIIIVSSVSGFEVDVAAGSYGAFKAALIHYAKGLSNQLIAKGIRVNAVSPGNTYFEGGIWQNIERGMPDLYKTAMSLNPTGRMGTPQEVAAGVVFLASPVASRISGTNLIVDGALTKAV
;
A
#
# COMPACT_ATOMS: atom_id res chain seq x y z
N MET A 1 -5.98 -22.03 0.35
CA MET A 1 -4.72 -21.95 1.12
C MET A 1 -5.03 -21.15 2.36
N ASP A 2 -4.71 -21.65 3.54
CA ASP A 2 -4.79 -20.84 4.76
C ASP A 2 -3.55 -19.95 4.81
N LEU A 3 -3.74 -18.63 4.86
CA LEU A 3 -2.65 -17.66 4.91
C LEU A 3 -2.09 -17.46 6.33
N GLY A 4 -2.71 -18.04 7.38
CA GLY A 4 -2.27 -17.90 8.77
C GLY A 4 -2.43 -16.48 9.33
N LEU A 5 -3.37 -15.69 8.80
CA LEU A 5 -3.57 -14.28 9.17
C LEU A 5 -4.61 -14.10 10.29
N LYS A 6 -5.36 -15.13 10.63
CA LYS A 6 -6.39 -15.05 11.67
C LYS A 6 -5.82 -14.55 13.00
N GLY A 7 -6.42 -13.46 13.51
CA GLY A 7 -6.02 -12.81 14.75
C GLY A 7 -4.75 -11.95 14.67
N LYS A 8 -4.08 -11.85 13.51
CA LYS A 8 -2.97 -10.93 13.26
C LYS A 8 -3.48 -9.49 13.14
N SER A 9 -2.62 -8.53 13.37
CA SER A 9 -2.95 -7.10 13.32
C SER A 9 -2.26 -6.43 12.14
N ALA A 10 -3.05 -5.95 11.17
CA ALA A 10 -2.58 -5.27 9.96
C ALA A 10 -2.97 -3.79 9.97
N LEU A 11 -2.01 -2.91 9.70
CA LEU A 11 -2.22 -1.49 9.49
C LEU A 11 -2.13 -1.15 8.01
N VAL A 12 -3.10 -0.39 7.49
CA VAL A 12 -3.14 0.01 6.07
C VAL A 12 -3.32 1.51 5.95
N THR A 13 -2.30 2.21 5.45
CA THR A 13 -2.44 3.64 5.15
C THR A 13 -3.21 3.85 3.85
N GLY A 14 -4.10 4.87 3.82
CA GLY A 14 -4.97 5.10 2.67
C GLY A 14 -6.03 4.01 2.47
N GLY A 15 -6.53 3.43 3.57
CA GLY A 15 -7.45 2.29 3.56
C GLY A 15 -8.91 2.62 3.27
N SER A 16 -9.28 3.86 2.91
CA SER A 16 -10.69 4.23 2.72
C SER A 16 -11.24 3.96 1.31
N LYS A 17 -10.39 3.76 0.30
CA LYS A 17 -10.80 3.50 -1.08
C LYS A 17 -9.71 2.79 -1.90
N GLY A 18 -10.12 2.31 -3.10
CA GLY A 18 -9.22 1.73 -4.09
C GLY A 18 -8.40 0.56 -3.55
N ILE A 19 -7.10 0.56 -3.87
CA ILE A 19 -6.18 -0.52 -3.49
C ILE A 19 -6.11 -0.70 -1.97
N GLY A 20 -6.01 0.41 -1.21
CA GLY A 20 -5.93 0.34 0.24
C GLY A 20 -7.18 -0.26 0.90
N LEU A 21 -8.38 0.09 0.39
CA LEU A 21 -9.63 -0.52 0.86
C LEU A 21 -9.67 -2.02 0.55
N ALA A 22 -9.35 -2.41 -0.68
CA ALA A 22 -9.33 -3.83 -1.05
C ALA A 22 -8.33 -4.64 -0.20
N ILE A 23 -7.17 -4.06 0.13
CA ILE A 23 -6.19 -4.67 1.04
C ILE A 23 -6.79 -4.85 2.44
N ALA A 24 -7.42 -3.80 3.00
CA ALA A 24 -8.03 -3.85 4.33
C ALA A 24 -9.17 -4.88 4.40
N GLU A 25 -10.01 -4.93 3.36
CA GLU A 25 -11.12 -5.88 3.25
C GLU A 25 -10.64 -7.33 3.13
N LEU A 26 -9.55 -7.57 2.38
CA LEU A 26 -8.99 -8.91 2.24
C LEU A 26 -8.31 -9.37 3.53
N PHE A 27 -7.56 -8.52 4.23
CA PHE A 27 -7.05 -8.85 5.56
C PHE A 27 -8.17 -9.25 6.53
N ALA A 28 -9.26 -8.46 6.55
CA ALA A 28 -10.41 -8.78 7.40
C ALA A 28 -11.11 -10.08 7.00
N ALA A 29 -11.21 -10.38 5.69
CA ALA A 29 -11.75 -11.64 5.19
C ALA A 29 -10.90 -12.86 5.59
N GLU A 30 -9.57 -12.69 5.70
CA GLU A 30 -8.63 -13.68 6.22
C GLU A 30 -8.61 -13.75 7.76
N GLY A 31 -9.50 -13.00 8.45
CA GLY A 31 -9.64 -12.99 9.90
C GLY A 31 -8.60 -12.16 10.64
N ALA A 32 -7.86 -11.31 9.96
CA ALA A 32 -6.94 -10.37 10.61
C ALA A 32 -7.69 -9.15 11.19
N ASN A 33 -7.20 -8.64 12.30
CA ASN A 33 -7.61 -7.34 12.83
C ASN A 33 -7.01 -6.23 11.96
N VAL A 34 -7.75 -5.16 11.69
CA VAL A 34 -7.33 -4.16 10.71
C VAL A 34 -7.47 -2.75 11.26
N ALA A 35 -6.40 -1.96 11.15
CA ALA A 35 -6.50 -0.51 11.33
C ALA A 35 -6.23 0.21 10.01
N ILE A 36 -7.02 1.26 9.75
CA ILE A 36 -6.87 2.11 8.56
C ILE A 36 -6.72 3.57 8.93
N CYS A 37 -6.05 4.33 8.08
CA CYS A 37 -6.14 5.79 8.07
C CYS A 37 -6.40 6.33 6.66
N ALA A 38 -7.04 7.48 6.60
CA ALA A 38 -7.21 8.31 5.41
C ALA A 38 -7.61 9.73 5.86
N ARG A 39 -7.68 10.68 4.94
CA ARG A 39 -7.97 12.08 5.30
C ARG A 39 -9.44 12.34 5.66
N ASN A 40 -10.37 11.59 5.07
CA ASN A 40 -11.80 11.77 5.28
C ASN A 40 -12.30 10.91 6.44
N ALA A 41 -12.78 11.54 7.51
CA ALA A 41 -13.24 10.86 8.72
C ALA A 41 -14.48 9.98 8.49
N ASP A 42 -15.43 10.45 7.67
CA ASP A 42 -16.66 9.71 7.38
C ASP A 42 -16.37 8.45 6.57
N GLU A 43 -15.50 8.55 5.55
CA GLU A 43 -15.06 7.38 4.78
C GLU A 43 -14.39 6.36 5.70
N VAL A 44 -13.47 6.80 6.55
CA VAL A 44 -12.80 5.92 7.53
C VAL A 44 -13.81 5.25 8.45
N GLY A 45 -14.75 6.02 9.02
CA GLY A 45 -15.79 5.48 9.90
C GLY A 45 -16.66 4.41 9.23
N ASN A 46 -17.06 4.65 7.97
CA ASN A 46 -17.85 3.69 7.20
C ASN A 46 -17.08 2.40 6.91
N VAL A 47 -15.80 2.51 6.52
CA VAL A 47 -14.96 1.33 6.27
C VAL A 47 -14.73 0.54 7.56
N VAL A 48 -14.42 1.20 8.68
CA VAL A 48 -14.25 0.52 9.98
C VAL A 48 -15.51 -0.27 10.37
N LYS A 49 -16.72 0.30 10.18
CA LYS A 49 -17.97 -0.44 10.41
C LYS A 49 -18.08 -1.68 9.52
N GLY A 50 -17.74 -1.56 8.22
CA GLY A 50 -17.75 -2.67 7.28
C GLY A 50 -16.76 -3.77 7.64
N LEU A 51 -15.56 -3.41 8.09
CA LEU A 51 -14.54 -4.36 8.55
C LEU A 51 -14.99 -5.06 9.84
N SER A 52 -15.53 -4.32 10.82
CA SER A 52 -16.06 -4.90 12.07
C SER A 52 -17.18 -5.90 11.82
N ALA A 53 -18.03 -5.67 10.81
CA ALA A 53 -19.10 -6.60 10.43
C ALA A 53 -18.60 -7.97 9.93
N LYS A 54 -17.31 -8.08 9.58
CA LYS A 54 -16.65 -9.35 9.24
C LYS A 54 -16.18 -10.14 10.47
N GLY A 55 -16.44 -9.63 11.69
CA GLY A 55 -16.11 -10.33 12.95
C GLY A 55 -14.67 -10.14 13.43
N VAL A 56 -13.93 -9.17 12.88
CA VAL A 56 -12.57 -8.82 13.31
C VAL A 56 -12.56 -7.51 14.10
N LYS A 57 -11.52 -7.31 14.91
CA LYS A 57 -11.28 -5.98 15.48
C LYS A 57 -10.89 -5.03 14.36
N SER A 58 -11.51 -3.88 14.31
CA SER A 58 -11.15 -2.84 13.35
C SER A 58 -11.17 -1.46 14.00
N TRP A 59 -10.23 -0.63 13.58
CA TRP A 59 -10.08 0.72 14.08
C TRP A 59 -9.60 1.65 12.95
N GLY A 60 -9.87 2.94 13.08
CA GLY A 60 -9.42 3.90 12.10
C GLY A 60 -9.50 5.34 12.59
N ARG A 61 -8.69 6.18 11.97
CA ARG A 61 -8.62 7.61 12.29
C ARG A 61 -8.36 8.43 11.03
N ALA A 62 -8.93 9.65 11.01
CA ALA A 62 -8.59 10.62 9.99
C ALA A 62 -7.16 11.14 10.22
N VAL A 63 -6.29 10.96 9.22
CA VAL A 63 -4.87 11.35 9.28
C VAL A 63 -4.42 11.84 7.91
N ASP A 64 -3.69 12.95 7.88
CA ASP A 64 -2.82 13.27 6.75
C ASP A 64 -1.45 12.61 7.01
N VAL A 65 -1.08 11.67 6.19
CA VAL A 65 0.18 10.92 6.34
C VAL A 65 1.43 11.77 6.08
N ALA A 66 1.27 12.96 5.51
CA ALA A 66 2.35 13.95 5.36
C ALA A 66 2.69 14.66 6.68
N ASP A 67 1.84 14.53 7.71
CA ASP A 67 2.10 14.96 9.08
C ASP A 67 2.70 13.78 9.88
N PRO A 68 4.01 13.82 10.23
CA PRO A 68 4.66 12.70 10.89
C PRO A 68 4.14 12.45 12.31
N ASP A 69 3.72 13.47 13.04
CA ASP A 69 3.21 13.33 14.41
C ASP A 69 1.81 12.75 14.41
N ALA A 70 0.93 13.20 13.51
CA ALA A 70 -0.39 12.63 13.32
C ALA A 70 -0.32 11.15 12.89
N LEU A 71 0.60 10.83 11.97
CA LEU A 71 0.85 9.46 11.50
C LEU A 71 1.35 8.56 12.64
N LYS A 72 2.34 9.02 13.40
CA LYS A 72 2.84 8.28 14.57
C LYS A 72 1.74 8.06 15.61
N GLY A 73 0.98 9.09 15.93
CA GLY A 73 -0.15 8.99 16.88
C GLY A 73 -1.24 8.00 16.43
N TRP A 74 -1.44 7.85 15.10
CA TRP A 74 -2.34 6.83 14.56
C TRP A 74 -1.75 5.43 14.72
N ILE A 75 -0.46 5.23 14.43
CA ILE A 75 0.21 3.92 14.56
C ILE A 75 0.20 3.46 16.02
N ASP A 76 0.52 4.35 16.95
CA ASP A 76 0.51 4.04 18.39
C ASP A 76 -0.92 3.68 18.88
N GLY A 77 -1.92 4.45 18.45
CA GLY A 77 -3.33 4.17 18.73
C GLY A 77 -3.79 2.83 18.15
N ALA A 78 -3.42 2.53 16.91
CA ALA A 78 -3.74 1.25 16.26
C ALA A 78 -3.11 0.06 17.02
N ALA A 79 -1.86 0.20 17.45
CA ALA A 79 -1.18 -0.83 18.24
C ALA A 79 -1.89 -1.09 19.59
N ALA A 80 -2.38 -0.03 20.24
CA ALA A 80 -3.14 -0.15 21.49
C ALA A 80 -4.49 -0.85 21.28
N GLU A 81 -5.26 -0.44 20.28
CA GLU A 81 -6.60 -0.96 19.98
C GLU A 81 -6.57 -2.42 19.48
N LEU A 82 -5.59 -2.76 18.65
CA LEU A 82 -5.48 -4.11 18.08
C LEU A 82 -4.65 -5.07 18.95
N GLY A 83 -3.91 -4.55 19.93
CA GLY A 83 -3.05 -5.35 20.82
C GLY A 83 -1.66 -5.65 20.24
N GLY A 84 -1.18 -4.85 19.30
CA GLY A 84 0.12 -4.96 18.63
C GLY A 84 0.02 -4.77 17.12
N ILE A 85 1.16 -4.91 16.43
CA ILE A 85 1.26 -4.79 14.96
C ILE A 85 2.05 -5.97 14.43
N ASP A 86 1.45 -6.75 13.53
CA ASP A 86 2.14 -7.80 12.77
C ASP A 86 2.52 -7.33 11.37
N THR A 87 1.70 -6.47 10.76
CA THR A 87 1.93 -5.97 9.40
C THR A 87 1.62 -4.48 9.29
N ILE A 88 2.45 -3.75 8.57
CA ILE A 88 2.13 -2.41 8.08
C ILE A 88 2.22 -2.37 6.56
N VAL A 89 1.19 -1.79 5.92
CA VAL A 89 1.12 -1.56 4.49
C VAL A 89 1.17 -0.05 4.22
N CYS A 90 2.27 0.42 3.65
CA CYS A 90 2.46 1.80 3.21
C CYS A 90 1.90 1.94 1.79
N ASN A 91 0.65 2.41 1.67
CA ASN A 91 -0.07 2.41 0.39
C ASN A 91 -0.37 3.83 -0.15
N VAL A 92 -0.34 4.87 0.68
CA VAL A 92 -0.70 6.23 0.23
C VAL A 92 0.30 6.76 -0.80
N SER A 93 -0.23 7.42 -1.82
CA SER A 93 0.55 8.18 -2.80
C SER A 93 -0.08 9.56 -3.06
N ALA A 94 0.76 10.53 -3.34
CA ALA A 94 0.33 11.85 -3.78
C ALA A 94 -0.26 11.82 -5.19
N LEU A 95 0.08 10.81 -6.00
CA LEU A 95 -0.24 10.75 -7.44
C LEU A 95 0.15 12.06 -8.16
N ALA A 96 1.23 12.68 -7.71
CA ALA A 96 1.73 13.95 -8.24
C ALA A 96 2.61 13.69 -9.47
N VAL A 97 1.93 13.47 -10.60
CA VAL A 97 2.60 13.27 -11.90
C VAL A 97 3.06 14.62 -12.44
N GLY A 98 4.30 14.68 -12.91
CA GLY A 98 4.91 15.89 -13.50
C GLY A 98 6.31 16.15 -12.97
N ASP A 99 6.89 17.29 -13.41
CA ASP A 99 8.30 17.63 -13.15
C ASP A 99 8.47 19.07 -12.64
N THR A 100 7.52 19.52 -11.81
CA THR A 100 7.61 20.82 -11.12
C THR A 100 8.12 20.66 -9.70
N ALA A 101 8.72 21.71 -9.13
CA ALA A 101 9.14 21.69 -7.73
C ALA A 101 7.99 21.27 -6.77
N GLU A 102 6.77 21.69 -7.08
CA GLU A 102 5.57 21.33 -6.29
C GLU A 102 5.27 19.82 -6.35
N THR A 103 5.34 19.19 -7.54
CA THR A 103 5.11 17.75 -7.66
C THR A 103 6.20 16.94 -6.99
N TRP A 104 7.45 17.39 -7.05
CA TRP A 104 8.58 16.79 -6.32
C TRP A 104 8.38 16.85 -4.81
N GLU A 105 7.99 18.02 -4.27
CA GLU A 105 7.75 18.19 -2.84
C GLU A 105 6.59 17.33 -2.34
N LYS A 106 5.48 17.27 -3.11
CA LYS A 106 4.33 16.43 -2.79
C LYS A 106 4.70 14.94 -2.77
N SER A 107 5.40 14.46 -3.80
CA SER A 107 5.84 13.07 -3.85
C SER A 107 6.84 12.76 -2.74
N PHE A 108 7.78 13.67 -2.45
CA PHE A 108 8.71 13.50 -1.34
C PHE A 108 7.97 13.30 -0.01
N ARG A 109 7.07 14.21 0.33
CA ARG A 109 6.36 14.15 1.63
C ARG A 109 5.41 12.96 1.72
N THR A 110 4.61 12.74 0.66
CA THR A 110 3.49 11.79 0.73
C THR A 110 3.88 10.38 0.30
N ASP A 111 4.77 10.21 -0.67
CA ASP A 111 5.19 8.87 -1.09
C ASP A 111 6.40 8.41 -0.27
N MET A 112 7.48 9.21 -0.21
CA MET A 112 8.72 8.78 0.44
C MET A 112 8.67 8.92 1.96
N MET A 113 8.47 10.13 2.48
CA MET A 113 8.58 10.40 3.92
C MET A 113 7.45 9.75 4.73
N HIS A 114 6.24 9.68 4.19
CA HIS A 114 5.18 8.87 4.79
C HIS A 114 5.64 7.42 5.01
N THR A 115 6.25 6.79 4.00
CA THR A 115 6.74 5.41 4.11
C THR A 115 7.85 5.28 5.16
N VAL A 116 8.83 6.19 5.13
CA VAL A 116 9.94 6.22 6.11
C VAL A 116 9.41 6.37 7.54
N ASN A 117 8.52 7.34 7.76
CA ASN A 117 7.94 7.63 9.08
C ASN A 117 7.03 6.49 9.56
N SER A 118 6.26 5.87 8.67
CA SER A 118 5.44 4.70 8.99
C SER A 118 6.28 3.53 9.48
N VAL A 119 7.36 3.23 8.77
CA VAL A 119 8.29 2.15 9.16
C VAL A 119 8.93 2.45 10.52
N ALA A 120 9.46 3.66 10.70
CA ALA A 120 10.10 4.07 11.95
C ALA A 120 9.14 3.97 13.15
N ALA A 121 7.89 4.44 12.99
CA ALA A 121 6.90 4.39 14.06
C ALA A 121 6.39 2.97 14.35
N ALA A 122 6.26 2.11 13.33
CA ALA A 122 5.77 0.73 13.50
C ALA A 122 6.85 -0.24 14.02
N LEU A 123 8.14 0.06 13.79
CA LEU A 123 9.26 -0.85 14.08
C LEU A 123 9.28 -1.39 15.52
N PRO A 124 9.06 -0.58 16.59
CA PRO A 124 9.06 -1.09 17.97
C PRO A 124 7.96 -2.13 18.27
N TYR A 125 6.88 -2.10 17.49
CA TYR A 125 5.78 -3.06 17.60
C TYR A 125 6.06 -4.31 16.75
N LEU A 126 6.57 -4.12 15.53
CA LEU A 126 6.95 -5.21 14.62
C LEU A 126 8.04 -6.10 15.21
N GLU A 127 9.01 -5.54 15.94
CA GLU A 127 10.06 -6.31 16.64
C GLU A 127 9.51 -7.27 17.72
N LYS A 128 8.26 -7.06 18.18
CA LYS A 128 7.58 -7.93 19.14
C LYS A 128 6.72 -9.01 18.46
N SER A 129 6.47 -8.88 17.17
CA SER A 129 5.68 -9.84 16.39
C SER A 129 6.49 -11.07 16.02
N LYS A 130 5.82 -12.24 16.02
CA LYS A 130 6.41 -13.51 15.55
C LYS A 130 6.29 -13.70 14.03
N SER A 131 5.63 -12.78 13.33
CA SER A 131 5.37 -12.87 11.89
C SER A 131 5.39 -11.50 11.22
N ALA A 132 6.33 -10.64 11.62
CA ALA A 132 6.38 -9.26 11.19
C ALA A 132 6.58 -9.10 9.69
N SER A 133 5.82 -8.18 9.08
CA SER A 133 5.93 -7.85 7.67
C SER A 133 5.69 -6.35 7.41
N ILE A 134 6.47 -5.79 6.49
CA ILE A 134 6.31 -4.44 5.95
C ILE A 134 6.07 -4.58 4.46
N ILE A 135 4.97 -4.04 3.95
CA ILE A 135 4.66 -4.00 2.52
C ILE A 135 4.62 -2.55 2.07
N ILE A 136 5.36 -2.25 1.02
CA ILE A 136 5.43 -0.91 0.42
C ILE A 136 4.78 -0.97 -0.97
N VAL A 137 3.69 -0.23 -1.15
CA VAL A 137 3.02 -0.15 -2.45
C VAL A 137 3.73 0.90 -3.31
N SER A 138 4.48 0.40 -4.29
CA SER A 138 5.15 1.20 -5.30
C SER A 138 4.28 1.37 -6.56
N SER A 139 4.84 1.19 -7.73
CA SER A 139 4.18 1.24 -9.05
C SER A 139 5.09 0.64 -10.10
N VAL A 140 4.52 0.17 -11.21
CA VAL A 140 5.30 -0.15 -12.41
C VAL A 140 6.09 1.05 -12.92
N SER A 141 5.60 2.29 -12.74
CA SER A 141 6.31 3.53 -13.07
C SER A 141 7.63 3.72 -12.30
N GLY A 142 7.85 3.02 -11.18
CA GLY A 142 9.12 2.98 -10.47
C GLY A 142 10.08 1.91 -10.99
N PHE A 143 9.62 1.07 -11.89
CA PHE A 143 10.37 -0.05 -12.44
C PHE A 143 10.64 0.13 -13.94
N GLU A 144 9.70 0.70 -14.68
CA GLU A 144 9.81 1.02 -16.10
C GLU A 144 9.37 2.46 -16.34
N VAL A 145 10.01 3.15 -17.28
CA VAL A 145 9.66 4.53 -17.62
C VAL A 145 8.37 4.54 -18.43
N ASP A 146 7.39 5.28 -17.96
CA ASP A 146 6.07 5.43 -18.58
C ASP A 146 5.58 6.89 -18.59
N VAL A 147 4.29 7.12 -18.81
CA VAL A 147 3.66 8.45 -18.84
C VAL A 147 3.69 9.18 -17.48
N ALA A 148 3.97 8.46 -16.41
CA ALA A 148 4.10 9.02 -15.05
C ALA A 148 5.58 9.25 -14.64
N ALA A 149 6.49 9.38 -15.62
CA ALA A 149 7.87 9.80 -15.39
C ALA A 149 7.93 11.16 -14.64
N GLY A 150 9.10 11.51 -14.09
CA GLY A 150 9.28 12.67 -13.21
C GLY A 150 9.17 12.29 -11.74
N SER A 151 8.62 13.15 -10.91
CA SER A 151 8.63 12.99 -9.45
C SER A 151 7.94 11.68 -9.00
N TYR A 152 6.82 11.33 -9.59
CA TYR A 152 6.09 10.11 -9.23
C TYR A 152 6.95 8.86 -9.48
N GLY A 153 7.38 8.64 -10.73
CA GLY A 153 8.19 7.46 -11.10
C GLY A 153 9.49 7.38 -10.30
N ALA A 154 10.19 8.52 -10.13
CA ALA A 154 11.43 8.59 -9.36
C ALA A 154 11.26 8.14 -7.91
N PHE A 155 10.21 8.63 -7.19
CA PHE A 155 9.97 8.21 -5.80
C PHE A 155 9.44 6.79 -5.72
N LYS A 156 8.67 6.31 -6.70
CA LYS A 156 8.27 4.89 -6.77
C LYS A 156 9.49 3.96 -6.96
N ALA A 157 10.48 4.37 -7.75
CA ALA A 157 11.77 3.66 -7.84
C ALA A 157 12.55 3.69 -6.52
N ALA A 158 12.61 4.85 -5.88
CA ALA A 158 13.25 5.00 -4.57
C ALA A 158 12.61 4.08 -3.51
N LEU A 159 11.28 3.92 -3.52
CA LEU A 159 10.57 3.02 -2.61
C LEU A 159 10.92 1.54 -2.84
N ILE A 160 11.10 1.10 -4.09
CA ILE A 160 11.56 -0.27 -4.40
C ILE A 160 12.96 -0.50 -3.83
N HIS A 161 13.87 0.45 -4.05
CA HIS A 161 15.23 0.39 -3.51
C HIS A 161 15.22 0.40 -1.97
N TYR A 162 14.42 1.27 -1.36
CA TYR A 162 14.27 1.37 0.10
C TYR A 162 13.74 0.06 0.70
N ALA A 163 12.72 -0.55 0.09
CA ALA A 163 12.20 -1.85 0.53
C ALA A 163 13.30 -2.93 0.53
N LYS A 164 14.14 -2.96 -0.50
CA LYS A 164 15.27 -3.89 -0.58
C LYS A 164 16.31 -3.64 0.50
N GLY A 165 16.69 -2.39 0.73
CA GLY A 165 17.61 -2.00 1.80
C GLY A 165 17.10 -2.39 3.18
N LEU A 166 15.83 -2.07 3.48
CA LEU A 166 15.18 -2.44 4.73
C LEU A 166 15.12 -3.96 4.93
N SER A 167 14.86 -4.73 3.87
CA SER A 167 14.79 -6.19 3.97
C SER A 167 16.12 -6.77 4.48
N ASN A 168 17.24 -6.28 3.98
CA ASN A 168 18.57 -6.71 4.43
C ASN A 168 18.85 -6.30 5.89
N GLN A 169 18.39 -5.12 6.30
CA GLN A 169 18.63 -4.62 7.66
C GLN A 169 17.76 -5.33 8.71
N LEU A 170 16.53 -5.71 8.34
CA LEU A 170 15.52 -6.15 9.29
C LEU A 170 15.27 -7.66 9.32
N ILE A 171 15.73 -8.40 8.31
CA ILE A 171 15.46 -9.84 8.24
C ILE A 171 16.07 -10.64 9.41
N ALA A 172 17.23 -10.22 9.93
CA ALA A 172 17.83 -10.84 11.11
C ALA A 172 16.98 -10.63 12.39
N LYS A 173 16.09 -9.64 12.40
CA LYS A 173 15.10 -9.40 13.45
C LYS A 173 13.77 -10.13 13.21
N GLY A 174 13.70 -10.97 12.18
CA GLY A 174 12.47 -11.68 11.81
C GLY A 174 11.41 -10.82 11.09
N ILE A 175 11.77 -9.61 10.61
CA ILE A 175 10.88 -8.70 9.91
C ILE A 175 11.14 -8.80 8.41
N ARG A 176 10.14 -9.22 7.64
CA ARG A 176 10.19 -9.26 6.18
C ARG A 176 9.76 -7.91 5.60
N VAL A 177 10.40 -7.49 4.52
CA VAL A 177 10.04 -6.25 3.81
C VAL A 177 9.96 -6.55 2.31
N ASN A 178 8.83 -6.20 1.68
CA ASN A 178 8.64 -6.39 0.25
C ASN A 178 7.96 -5.15 -0.36
N ALA A 179 8.21 -4.92 -1.63
CA ALA A 179 7.47 -3.96 -2.44
C ALA A 179 6.43 -4.71 -3.30
N VAL A 180 5.33 -4.02 -3.60
CA VAL A 180 4.35 -4.44 -4.61
C VAL A 180 4.23 -3.30 -5.61
N SER A 181 4.35 -3.59 -6.90
CA SER A 181 4.25 -2.62 -7.99
C SER A 181 3.01 -2.91 -8.85
N PRO A 182 1.88 -2.24 -8.57
CA PRO A 182 0.70 -2.35 -9.42
C PRO A 182 0.92 -1.73 -10.80
N GLY A 183 0.31 -2.32 -11.82
CA GLY A 183 0.07 -1.69 -13.10
C GLY A 183 -1.14 -0.77 -13.10
N ASN A 184 -1.67 -0.48 -14.28
CA ASN A 184 -2.90 0.29 -14.45
C ASN A 184 -4.04 -0.38 -13.70
N THR A 185 -4.55 0.26 -12.64
CA THR A 185 -5.59 -0.28 -11.76
C THR A 185 -6.81 0.63 -11.80
N TYR A 186 -7.95 0.10 -12.28
CA TYR A 186 -9.20 0.85 -12.43
C TYR A 186 -10.14 0.59 -11.24
N PHE A 187 -10.68 1.69 -10.68
CA PHE A 187 -11.74 1.64 -9.68
C PHE A 187 -12.52 2.96 -9.67
N GLU A 188 -13.72 2.93 -9.13
CA GLU A 188 -14.58 4.11 -9.01
C GLU A 188 -13.96 5.17 -8.11
N GLY A 189 -13.91 6.43 -8.60
CA GLY A 189 -13.22 7.54 -7.93
C GLY A 189 -11.71 7.50 -8.03
N GLY A 190 -11.14 6.53 -8.77
CA GLY A 190 -9.71 6.42 -9.02
C GLY A 190 -9.19 7.33 -10.14
N ILE A 191 -7.87 7.40 -10.25
CA ILE A 191 -7.21 8.25 -11.26
C ILE A 191 -7.60 7.84 -12.70
N TRP A 192 -7.70 6.55 -12.99
CA TRP A 192 -8.02 6.07 -14.33
C TRP A 192 -9.47 6.36 -14.72
N GLN A 193 -10.42 6.37 -13.78
CA GLN A 193 -11.78 6.83 -14.07
C GLN A 193 -11.81 8.34 -14.37
N ASN A 194 -11.01 9.15 -13.66
CA ASN A 194 -10.92 10.57 -13.94
C ASN A 194 -10.26 10.84 -15.30
N ILE A 195 -9.23 10.06 -15.67
CA ILE A 195 -8.57 10.10 -16.99
C ILE A 195 -9.56 9.67 -18.09
N GLU A 196 -10.33 8.60 -17.87
CA GLU A 196 -11.36 8.15 -18.82
C GLU A 196 -12.36 9.26 -19.16
N ARG A 197 -12.79 10.01 -18.12
CA ARG A 197 -13.76 11.11 -18.28
C ARG A 197 -13.16 12.40 -18.84
N GLY A 198 -11.94 12.75 -18.41
CA GLY A 198 -11.31 14.03 -18.75
C GLY A 198 -10.32 13.98 -19.92
N MET A 199 -9.74 12.82 -20.18
CA MET A 199 -8.70 12.61 -21.20
C MET A 199 -8.89 11.25 -21.92
N PRO A 200 -9.99 11.06 -22.66
CA PRO A 200 -10.39 9.76 -23.21
C PRO A 200 -9.34 9.17 -24.19
N ASP A 201 -8.60 9.99 -24.92
CA ASP A 201 -7.55 9.51 -25.82
C ASP A 201 -6.37 8.92 -25.04
N LEU A 202 -5.98 9.53 -23.93
CA LEU A 202 -4.96 8.99 -23.03
C LEU A 202 -5.44 7.66 -22.42
N TYR A 203 -6.69 7.59 -21.97
CA TYR A 203 -7.27 6.35 -21.47
C TYR A 203 -7.24 5.24 -22.51
N LYS A 204 -7.68 5.53 -23.75
CA LYS A 204 -7.66 4.58 -24.84
C LYS A 204 -6.25 4.08 -25.16
N THR A 205 -5.27 4.99 -25.17
CA THR A 205 -3.85 4.64 -25.35
C THR A 205 -3.38 3.70 -24.24
N ALA A 206 -3.63 4.06 -22.97
CA ALA A 206 -3.26 3.21 -21.84
C ALA A 206 -3.94 1.84 -21.90
N MET A 207 -5.20 1.78 -22.29
CA MET A 207 -5.93 0.51 -22.48
C MET A 207 -5.27 -0.37 -23.55
N SER A 208 -4.81 0.21 -24.66
CA SER A 208 -4.16 -0.55 -25.73
C SER A 208 -2.82 -1.16 -25.33
N LEU A 209 -2.19 -0.62 -24.28
CA LEU A 209 -0.92 -1.14 -23.74
C LEU A 209 -1.13 -2.33 -22.79
N ASN A 210 -2.36 -2.56 -22.30
CA ASN A 210 -2.65 -3.69 -21.41
C ASN A 210 -2.87 -4.98 -22.20
N PRO A 211 -1.96 -5.98 -22.15
CA PRO A 211 -2.07 -7.20 -22.96
C PRO A 211 -3.31 -8.04 -22.62
N THR A 212 -3.84 -7.88 -21.41
CA THR A 212 -5.04 -8.57 -20.93
C THR A 212 -6.33 -7.97 -21.49
N GLY A 213 -6.27 -6.86 -22.25
CA GLY A 213 -7.43 -6.12 -22.77
C GLY A 213 -8.19 -5.34 -21.70
N ARG A 214 -7.69 -5.27 -20.46
CA ARG A 214 -8.27 -4.50 -19.35
C ARG A 214 -7.21 -4.02 -18.37
N MET A 215 -7.54 -3.01 -17.60
CA MET A 215 -6.77 -2.66 -16.41
C MET A 215 -7.00 -3.65 -15.27
N GLY A 216 -6.09 -3.73 -14.34
CA GLY A 216 -6.24 -4.50 -13.11
C GLY A 216 -7.31 -3.92 -12.18
N THR A 217 -7.72 -4.71 -11.20
CA THR A 217 -8.62 -4.30 -10.13
C THR A 217 -7.87 -4.14 -8.81
N PRO A 218 -8.38 -3.35 -7.85
CA PRO A 218 -7.82 -3.26 -6.50
C PRO A 218 -7.68 -4.62 -5.80
N GLN A 219 -8.61 -5.54 -6.04
CA GLN A 219 -8.62 -6.88 -5.47
C GLN A 219 -7.45 -7.74 -5.96
N GLU A 220 -7.08 -7.62 -7.24
CA GLU A 220 -5.92 -8.33 -7.79
C GLU A 220 -4.61 -7.85 -7.16
N VAL A 221 -4.47 -6.54 -6.91
CA VAL A 221 -3.32 -5.99 -6.18
C VAL A 221 -3.34 -6.43 -4.72
N ALA A 222 -4.50 -6.37 -4.06
CA ALA A 222 -4.66 -6.78 -2.67
C ALA A 222 -4.25 -8.24 -2.44
N ALA A 223 -4.53 -9.13 -3.37
CA ALA A 223 -4.13 -10.54 -3.29
C ALA A 223 -2.59 -10.69 -3.15
N GLY A 224 -1.82 -9.97 -3.96
CA GLY A 224 -0.35 -9.96 -3.87
C GLY A 224 0.16 -9.37 -2.56
N VAL A 225 -0.43 -8.26 -2.10
CA VAL A 225 -0.07 -7.60 -0.84
C VAL A 225 -0.32 -8.52 0.35
N VAL A 226 -1.51 -9.09 0.47
CA VAL A 226 -1.92 -9.93 1.60
C VAL A 226 -1.14 -11.26 1.61
N PHE A 227 -0.88 -11.84 0.44
CA PHE A 227 0.01 -13.00 0.33
C PHE A 227 1.41 -12.70 0.87
N LEU A 228 2.06 -11.63 0.40
CA LEU A 228 3.41 -11.26 0.86
C LEU A 228 3.44 -10.88 2.34
N ALA A 229 2.37 -10.32 2.87
CA ALA A 229 2.25 -10.00 4.30
C ALA A 229 2.12 -11.26 5.17
N SER A 230 1.57 -12.33 4.64
CA SER A 230 1.20 -13.53 5.36
C SER A 230 2.40 -14.38 5.81
N PRO A 231 2.26 -15.19 6.90
CA PRO A 231 3.29 -16.15 7.32
C PRO A 231 3.69 -17.18 6.27
N VAL A 232 2.80 -17.51 5.32
CA VAL A 232 3.14 -18.48 4.24
C VAL A 232 4.22 -17.96 3.30
N ALA A 233 4.40 -16.62 3.22
CA ALA A 233 5.49 -15.97 2.50
C ALA A 233 6.78 -15.83 3.34
N SER A 234 7.00 -16.69 4.34
CA SER A 234 8.08 -16.57 5.34
C SER A 234 9.50 -16.50 4.74
N ARG A 235 9.72 -17.02 3.53
CA ARG A 235 11.00 -16.98 2.83
C ARG A 235 11.12 -15.87 1.81
N ILE A 236 10.05 -15.04 1.65
CA ILE A 236 10.02 -13.95 0.67
C ILE A 236 10.28 -12.63 1.38
N SER A 237 11.44 -12.04 1.15
CA SER A 237 11.84 -10.72 1.66
C SER A 237 12.77 -10.03 0.68
N GLY A 238 12.56 -8.75 0.43
CA GLY A 238 13.32 -7.93 -0.50
C GLY A 238 12.92 -8.14 -1.97
N THR A 239 11.73 -8.67 -2.24
CA THR A 239 11.18 -8.73 -3.60
C THR A 239 10.40 -7.46 -3.94
N ASN A 240 10.33 -7.17 -5.23
CA ASN A 240 9.31 -6.29 -5.83
C ASN A 240 8.37 -7.18 -6.63
N LEU A 241 7.16 -7.40 -6.10
CA LEU A 241 6.12 -8.17 -6.78
C LEU A 241 5.38 -7.26 -7.76
N ILE A 242 5.48 -7.56 -9.03
CA ILE A 242 4.77 -6.84 -10.09
C ILE A 242 3.38 -7.47 -10.25
N VAL A 243 2.33 -6.62 -10.22
CA VAL A 243 0.93 -7.02 -10.37
C VAL A 243 0.32 -6.13 -11.46
N ASP A 244 0.58 -6.46 -12.73
CA ASP A 244 0.31 -5.57 -13.86
C ASP A 244 -0.32 -6.24 -15.09
N GLY A 245 -0.55 -7.57 -15.06
CA GLY A 245 -1.09 -8.29 -16.21
C GLY A 245 -0.16 -8.32 -17.42
N ALA A 246 1.17 -8.33 -17.18
CA ALA A 246 2.21 -8.27 -18.20
C ALA A 246 2.25 -6.94 -19.00
N LEU A 247 1.85 -5.84 -18.35
CA LEU A 247 1.92 -4.48 -18.92
C LEU A 247 3.38 -4.07 -19.17
N THR A 248 4.26 -4.26 -18.17
CA THR A 248 5.70 -3.97 -18.27
C THR A 248 6.43 -5.07 -19.03
N LYS A 249 7.57 -4.70 -19.65
CA LYS A 249 8.42 -5.59 -20.44
C LYS A 249 9.81 -5.80 -19.83
N ALA A 250 10.12 -5.05 -18.78
CA ALA A 250 11.40 -5.21 -18.09
C ALA A 250 11.45 -6.54 -17.31
N VAL A 251 12.64 -7.13 -17.17
CA VAL A 251 12.92 -8.36 -16.43
C VAL A 251 13.72 -8.09 -15.15
#